data_0af75e48afd8de3405458d5c53246090
#
_entry.id   0af75e48afd8de3405458d5c53246090
#
_cell.length_a   1.000
_cell.length_b   1.000
_cell.length_c   1.000
_cell.angle_alpha   90.00
_cell.angle_beta   90.00
_cell.angle_gamma   90.00
#
_symmetry.space_group_name_H-M   'P 1'
#
loop_
_entity.id
_entity.type
_entity.pdbx_description
1 polymer ?
#
loop_
_entity_poly.entity_id
_entity_poly.type
_entity_poly.pdbx_seq_one_letter_code
_entity_poly.pdbx_strand_id
1 'polypeptide(L)'
;AHGTVDPFVSNGQYKVWLSLNLIDERFEANLLHELTHIVQIEQGYPCVCNKDSADYHSPDRSFVESLGSRLGNAVLDVDVQERLLEDGYSNCEFAEENAAGLIGNSDHDYTRLDDPLNYAIFVTSLLLTASLIGEATREDLYAAYNRYPSVVNDVRFLYDEMRRIGASTPERAAASLGAIIDRLSLWPYYFIHLKGRRIRTRNEYLAFLQECN
;
A
#
# COMPACT_ATOMS: atom_id res chain seq x y z
N ALA A 1 -5.58 8.78 -9.18
CA ALA A 1 -6.43 7.85 -8.45
C ALA A 1 -7.60 7.48 -9.35
N HIS A 2 -7.89 6.18 -9.49
CA HIS A 2 -8.90 5.65 -10.42
C HIS A 2 -10.20 5.32 -9.70
N GLY A 3 -10.12 4.93 -8.45
CA GLY A 3 -11.23 4.70 -7.54
C GLY A 3 -10.76 4.83 -6.10
N THR A 4 -11.67 4.82 -5.17
CA THR A 4 -11.44 4.71 -3.74
C THR A 4 -12.71 4.32 -3.02
N VAL A 5 -12.57 3.54 -1.95
CA VAL A 5 -13.65 3.21 -1.02
C VAL A 5 -13.45 4.00 0.27
N ASP A 6 -14.53 4.59 0.78
CA ASP A 6 -14.52 5.14 2.13
C ASP A 6 -14.64 3.95 3.12
N PRO A 7 -13.60 3.65 3.91
CA PRO A 7 -13.62 2.53 4.84
C PRO A 7 -14.53 2.79 6.06
N PHE A 8 -14.99 4.04 6.22
CA PHE A 8 -15.86 4.40 7.33
C PHE A 8 -17.32 4.43 6.90
N VAL A 9 -18.01 3.36 7.26
CA VAL A 9 -19.43 3.21 6.97
C VAL A 9 -20.26 4.06 7.91
N SER A 10 -21.05 4.95 7.35
CA SER A 10 -22.18 5.54 8.07
C SER A 10 -23.46 4.84 7.65
N ASN A 11 -24.19 4.25 8.61
CA ASN A 11 -25.48 3.58 8.38
C ASN A 11 -25.45 2.33 7.48
N GLY A 12 -24.35 1.58 7.47
CA GLY A 12 -24.26 0.34 6.68
C GLY A 12 -24.13 0.56 5.17
N GLN A 13 -23.72 1.76 4.74
CA GLN A 13 -23.54 2.09 3.33
C GLN A 13 -22.08 2.45 3.05
N TYR A 14 -21.48 1.78 2.08
CA TYR A 14 -20.17 2.11 1.54
C TYR A 14 -20.29 3.15 0.43
N LYS A 15 -19.32 4.05 0.33
CA LYS A 15 -19.19 4.98 -0.77
C LYS A 15 -18.01 4.57 -1.63
N VAL A 16 -18.29 4.31 -2.90
CA VAL A 16 -17.28 4.04 -3.92
C VAL A 16 -17.20 5.26 -4.83
N TRP A 17 -15.98 5.77 -5.00
CA TRP A 17 -15.70 6.89 -5.89
C TRP A 17 -14.92 6.35 -7.09
N LEU A 18 -15.46 6.52 -8.29
CA LEU A 18 -14.79 6.14 -9.53
C LEU A 18 -14.53 7.38 -10.38
N SER A 19 -13.39 7.41 -11.06
CA SER A 19 -13.08 8.50 -11.99
C SER A 19 -13.96 8.40 -13.23
N LEU A 20 -14.58 9.51 -13.61
CA LEU A 20 -15.41 9.59 -14.84
C LEU A 20 -14.60 9.35 -16.13
N ASN A 21 -13.28 9.46 -16.08
CA ASN A 21 -12.42 9.21 -17.24
C ASN A 21 -12.21 7.71 -17.53
N LEU A 22 -12.80 6.83 -16.71
CA LEU A 22 -12.70 5.36 -16.80
C LEU A 22 -13.96 4.72 -17.41
N ILE A 23 -14.75 5.45 -18.20
CA ILE A 23 -15.91 4.88 -18.91
C ILE A 23 -15.36 4.18 -20.18
N ASP A 24 -14.54 3.18 -19.97
CA ASP A 24 -13.98 2.30 -20.99
C ASP A 24 -14.01 0.84 -20.51
N GLU A 25 -13.33 -0.04 -21.23
CA GLU A 25 -13.21 -1.46 -20.89
C GLU A 25 -12.63 -1.74 -19.50
N ARG A 26 -11.96 -0.74 -18.89
CA ARG A 26 -11.38 -0.82 -17.55
C ARG A 26 -12.36 -0.48 -16.42
N PHE A 27 -13.54 0.06 -16.75
CA PHE A 27 -14.52 0.46 -15.75
C PHE A 27 -14.95 -0.71 -14.86
N GLU A 28 -15.23 -1.86 -15.46
CA GLU A 28 -15.64 -3.06 -14.73
C GLU A 28 -14.55 -3.57 -13.80
N ALA A 29 -13.33 -3.67 -14.29
CA ALA A 29 -12.18 -4.10 -13.48
C ALA A 29 -11.91 -3.13 -12.30
N ASN A 30 -11.99 -1.82 -12.54
CA ASN A 30 -11.83 -0.83 -11.47
C ASN A 30 -12.98 -0.87 -10.46
N LEU A 31 -14.22 -1.06 -10.92
CA LEU A 31 -15.35 -1.21 -10.02
C LEU A 31 -15.19 -2.47 -9.16
N LEU A 32 -14.82 -3.60 -9.74
CA LEU A 32 -14.57 -4.84 -9.01
C LEU A 32 -13.40 -4.70 -8.03
N HIS A 33 -12.35 -3.98 -8.39
CA HIS A 33 -11.25 -3.65 -7.49
C HIS A 33 -11.77 -2.95 -6.22
N GLU A 34 -12.54 -1.88 -6.39
CA GLU A 34 -13.10 -1.14 -5.25
C GLU A 34 -14.13 -1.96 -4.44
N LEU A 35 -14.94 -2.78 -5.12
CA LEU A 35 -15.87 -3.69 -4.43
C LEU A 35 -15.13 -4.77 -3.63
N THR A 36 -13.98 -5.24 -4.10
CA THR A 36 -13.15 -6.20 -3.37
C THR A 36 -12.61 -5.58 -2.08
N HIS A 37 -12.25 -4.29 -2.07
CA HIS A 37 -11.90 -3.60 -0.82
C HIS A 37 -13.06 -3.58 0.18
N ILE A 38 -14.32 -3.44 -0.27
CA ILE A 38 -15.48 -3.57 0.62
C ILE A 38 -15.54 -4.96 1.23
N VAL A 39 -15.31 -6.01 0.44
CA VAL A 39 -15.26 -7.39 0.95
C VAL A 39 -14.14 -7.55 1.98
N GLN A 40 -12.97 -6.99 1.73
CA GLN A 40 -11.85 -7.00 2.69
C GLN A 40 -12.24 -6.30 4.00
N ILE A 41 -12.90 -5.15 3.95
CA ILE A 41 -13.36 -4.42 5.14
C ILE A 41 -14.34 -5.29 5.95
N GLU A 42 -15.32 -5.90 5.28
CA GLU A 42 -16.30 -6.80 5.93
C GLU A 42 -15.64 -8.05 6.54
N GLN A 43 -14.62 -8.58 5.88
CA GLN A 43 -13.81 -9.69 6.39
C GLN A 43 -12.89 -9.29 7.54
N GLY A 44 -12.81 -7.99 7.86
CA GLY A 44 -12.01 -7.47 8.98
C GLY A 44 -10.55 -7.28 8.66
N TYR A 45 -10.19 -7.09 7.39
CA TYR A 45 -8.85 -6.72 6.99
C TYR A 45 -8.37 -5.44 7.70
N PRO A 46 -7.07 -5.29 7.90
CA PRO A 46 -6.52 -4.19 8.67
C PRO A 46 -6.60 -2.87 7.90
N CYS A 47 -6.70 -1.78 8.64
CA CYS A 47 -6.44 -0.45 8.09
C CYS A 47 -5.28 0.23 8.85
N VAL A 48 -4.54 1.06 8.10
CA VAL A 48 -3.52 1.94 8.68
C VAL A 48 -4.20 3.21 9.14
N CYS A 49 -4.04 3.52 10.41
CA CYS A 49 -4.63 4.69 11.03
C CYS A 49 -3.53 5.64 11.52
N ASN A 50 -3.74 6.93 11.33
CA ASN A 50 -2.86 7.95 11.86
C ASN A 50 -2.99 8.03 13.38
N LYS A 51 -1.88 8.27 14.07
CA LYS A 51 -1.92 8.64 15.48
C LYS A 51 -2.35 10.09 15.62
N ASP A 52 -3.29 10.34 16.53
CA ASP A 52 -3.61 11.70 16.97
C ASP A 52 -2.44 12.20 17.83
N SER A 53 -1.41 12.74 17.20
CA SER A 53 -0.37 13.47 17.91
C SER A 53 -0.64 14.96 17.75
N ALA A 54 -0.80 15.65 18.87
CA ALA A 54 -0.94 17.11 18.92
C ALA A 54 0.30 17.84 18.37
N ASP A 55 1.34 17.11 18.02
CA ASP A 55 2.64 17.61 17.61
C ASP A 55 2.86 17.72 16.09
N TYR A 56 1.87 17.31 15.27
CA TYR A 56 1.99 17.49 13.81
C TYR A 56 1.68 18.93 13.42
N HIS A 57 2.68 19.64 12.93
CA HIS A 57 2.46 20.92 12.24
C HIS A 57 1.65 20.69 10.95
N SER A 58 0.76 21.60 10.65
CA SER A 58 -0.25 21.55 9.58
C SER A 58 0.23 21.01 8.20
N PRO A 59 1.45 21.27 7.70
CA PRO A 59 1.92 20.70 6.43
C PRO A 59 2.16 19.19 6.47
N ASP A 60 2.48 18.64 7.64
CA ASP A 60 2.84 17.22 7.76
C ASP A 60 1.61 16.30 7.82
N ARG A 61 0.46 16.86 8.21
CA ARG A 61 -0.77 16.07 8.38
C ARG A 61 -1.28 15.47 7.07
N SER A 62 -1.39 16.28 6.02
CA SER A 62 -1.85 15.80 4.71
C SER A 62 -0.88 14.77 4.11
N PHE A 63 0.40 14.92 4.42
CA PHE A 63 1.46 14.01 4.02
C PHE A 63 1.34 12.66 4.74
N VAL A 64 1.13 12.69 6.06
CA VAL A 64 0.91 11.50 6.89
C VAL A 64 -0.36 10.76 6.43
N GLU A 65 -1.46 11.48 6.17
CA GLU A 65 -2.70 10.88 5.66
C GLU A 65 -2.49 10.21 4.30
N SER A 66 -1.80 10.88 3.37
CA SER A 66 -1.48 10.32 2.05
C SER A 66 -0.59 9.07 2.14
N LEU A 67 0.43 9.08 3.01
CA LEU A 67 1.30 7.93 3.21
C LEU A 67 0.55 6.77 3.86
N GLY A 68 -0.34 7.03 4.83
CA GLY A 68 -1.18 6.00 5.45
C GLY A 68 -2.03 5.24 4.44
N SER A 69 -2.65 5.96 3.50
CA SER A 69 -3.39 5.35 2.39
C SER A 69 -2.50 4.49 1.49
N ARG A 70 -1.30 4.98 1.12
CA ARG A 70 -0.35 4.23 0.30
C ARG A 70 0.15 2.96 0.98
N LEU A 71 0.37 2.99 2.28
CA LEU A 71 0.74 1.81 3.07
C LEU A 71 -0.34 0.74 3.01
N GLY A 72 -1.60 1.14 3.17
CA GLY A 72 -2.75 0.24 3.02
C GLY A 72 -2.77 -0.40 1.63
N ASN A 73 -2.75 0.41 0.59
CA ASN A 73 -2.80 -0.04 -0.79
C ASN A 73 -1.63 -0.97 -1.16
N ALA A 74 -0.40 -0.68 -0.69
CA ALA A 74 0.76 -1.51 -0.99
C ALA A 74 0.59 -2.98 -0.56
N VAL A 75 -0.27 -3.26 0.41
CA VAL A 75 -0.54 -4.62 0.89
C VAL A 75 -1.88 -5.14 0.38
N LEU A 76 -2.94 -4.33 0.48
CA LEU A 76 -4.30 -4.79 0.20
C LEU A 76 -4.56 -4.95 -1.30
N ASP A 77 -3.96 -4.10 -2.15
CA ASP A 77 -4.11 -4.20 -3.60
C ASP A 77 -3.48 -5.49 -4.16
N VAL A 78 -2.49 -6.07 -3.46
CA VAL A 78 -1.92 -7.37 -3.86
C VAL A 78 -2.97 -8.48 -3.76
N ASP A 79 -3.68 -8.58 -2.63
CA ASP A 79 -4.76 -9.56 -2.45
C ASP A 79 -5.94 -9.27 -3.41
N VAL A 80 -6.28 -7.99 -3.62
CA VAL A 80 -7.30 -7.60 -4.60
C VAL A 80 -6.91 -8.08 -6.00
N GLN A 81 -5.66 -7.82 -6.40
CA GLN A 81 -5.17 -8.21 -7.72
C GLN A 81 -5.17 -9.74 -7.91
N GLU A 82 -4.77 -10.51 -6.89
CA GLU A 82 -4.79 -11.97 -6.93
C GLU A 82 -6.23 -12.48 -7.14
N ARG A 83 -7.20 -11.94 -6.41
CA ARG A 83 -8.63 -12.31 -6.57
C ARG A 83 -9.18 -11.95 -7.95
N LEU A 84 -8.86 -10.75 -8.46
CA LEU A 84 -9.30 -10.33 -9.79
C LEU A 84 -8.73 -11.23 -10.89
N LEU A 85 -7.47 -11.65 -10.75
CA LEU A 85 -6.84 -12.58 -11.69
C LEU A 85 -7.50 -13.96 -11.65
N GLU A 86 -7.88 -14.47 -10.47
CA GLU A 86 -8.62 -15.71 -10.31
C GLU A 86 -10.00 -15.65 -11.01
N ASP A 87 -10.64 -14.49 -10.99
CA ASP A 87 -11.92 -14.23 -11.65
C ASP A 87 -11.78 -13.90 -13.16
N GLY A 88 -10.55 -13.91 -13.68
CA GLY A 88 -10.25 -13.68 -15.11
C GLY A 88 -10.11 -12.22 -15.52
N TYR A 89 -10.04 -11.29 -14.57
CA TYR A 89 -9.77 -9.88 -14.82
C TYR A 89 -8.27 -9.59 -14.73
N SER A 90 -7.75 -8.75 -15.62
CA SER A 90 -6.37 -8.29 -15.58
C SER A 90 -6.31 -6.79 -15.36
N ASN A 91 -5.76 -6.37 -14.22
CA ASN A 91 -5.38 -4.97 -13.98
C ASN A 91 -3.89 -4.71 -14.30
N CYS A 92 -3.18 -5.73 -14.81
CA CYS A 92 -1.75 -5.63 -15.06
C CYS A 92 -1.37 -4.49 -16.02
N GLU A 93 -2.19 -4.23 -17.06
CA GLU A 93 -1.90 -3.15 -18.03
C GLU A 93 -1.75 -1.79 -17.34
N PHE A 94 -2.59 -1.49 -16.35
CA PHE A 94 -2.49 -0.23 -15.62
C PHE A 94 -1.25 -0.15 -14.74
N ALA A 95 -0.90 -1.24 -14.07
CA ALA A 95 0.32 -1.31 -13.28
C ALA A 95 1.58 -1.17 -14.15
N GLU A 96 1.59 -1.79 -15.33
CA GLU A 96 2.66 -1.66 -16.32
C GLU A 96 2.76 -0.23 -16.89
N GLU A 97 1.64 0.43 -17.18
CA GLU A 97 1.62 1.86 -17.58
C GLU A 97 2.20 2.76 -16.48
N ASN A 98 1.84 2.54 -15.22
CA ASN A 98 2.41 3.27 -14.09
C ASN A 98 3.91 3.03 -13.95
N ALA A 99 4.35 1.78 -14.09
CA ALA A 99 5.76 1.43 -14.05
C ALA A 99 6.54 2.14 -15.19
N ALA A 100 6.02 2.12 -16.41
CA ALA A 100 6.61 2.83 -17.54
C ALA A 100 6.71 4.34 -17.27
N GLY A 101 5.67 4.94 -16.67
CA GLY A 101 5.68 6.34 -16.26
C GLY A 101 6.74 6.64 -15.21
N LEU A 102 6.88 5.77 -14.20
CA LEU A 102 7.92 5.91 -13.17
C LEU A 102 9.31 5.75 -13.78
N ILE A 103 9.54 4.74 -14.60
CA ILE A 103 10.82 4.51 -15.30
C ILE A 103 11.18 5.71 -16.16
N GLY A 104 10.23 6.24 -16.95
CA GLY A 104 10.44 7.42 -17.80
C GLY A 104 10.75 8.71 -17.02
N ASN A 105 10.31 8.80 -15.76
CA ASN A 105 10.58 9.93 -14.88
C ASN A 105 11.70 9.66 -13.85
N SER A 106 12.44 8.58 -14.00
CA SER A 106 13.49 8.19 -13.03
C SER A 106 14.63 9.19 -12.93
N ASP A 107 14.85 10.01 -13.98
CA ASP A 107 15.86 11.09 -13.97
C ASP A 107 15.47 12.30 -13.11
N HIS A 108 14.23 12.32 -12.60
CA HIS A 108 13.81 13.38 -11.68
C HIS A 108 14.65 13.33 -10.40
N ASP A 109 15.17 14.47 -9.98
CA ASP A 109 15.99 14.55 -8.77
C ASP A 109 15.07 14.59 -7.54
N TYR A 110 15.00 13.47 -6.83
CA TYR A 110 14.26 13.38 -5.57
C TYR A 110 15.11 13.97 -4.45
N THR A 111 15.13 15.28 -4.38
CA THR A 111 15.75 16.04 -3.30
C THR A 111 14.93 15.87 -2.03
N ARG A 112 15.50 15.67 -0.86
CA ARG A 112 14.81 15.52 0.45
C ARG A 112 14.52 14.06 0.86
N LEU A 113 15.29 13.10 0.35
CA LEU A 113 15.23 11.72 0.86
C LEU A 113 15.90 11.55 2.24
N ASP A 114 16.46 12.62 2.79
CA ASP A 114 16.90 12.75 4.18
C ASP A 114 15.71 12.92 5.14
N ASP A 115 14.55 13.39 4.65
CA ASP A 115 13.32 13.44 5.40
C ASP A 115 12.66 12.05 5.46
N PRO A 116 12.40 11.48 6.66
CA PRO A 116 11.88 10.12 6.78
C PRO A 116 10.52 9.89 6.10
N LEU A 117 9.65 10.89 6.09
CA LEU A 117 8.33 10.77 5.47
C LEU A 117 8.41 10.82 3.94
N ASN A 118 9.25 11.71 3.39
CA ASN A 118 9.52 11.75 1.95
C ASN A 118 10.17 10.44 1.47
N TYR A 119 11.13 9.92 2.23
CA TYR A 119 11.73 8.62 1.97
C TYR A 119 10.68 7.51 1.96
N ALA A 120 9.84 7.44 2.99
CA ALA A 120 8.80 6.44 3.11
C ALA A 120 7.77 6.51 1.98
N ILE A 121 7.34 7.71 1.56
CA ILE A 121 6.45 7.89 0.39
C ILE A 121 7.11 7.35 -0.88
N PHE A 122 8.38 7.62 -1.07
CA PHE A 122 9.09 7.16 -2.26
C PHE A 122 9.22 5.64 -2.27
N VAL A 123 9.66 5.04 -1.16
CA VAL A 123 9.74 3.58 -1.02
C VAL A 123 8.37 2.92 -1.23
N THR A 124 7.32 3.42 -0.57
CA THR A 124 5.97 2.82 -0.69
C THR A 124 5.36 2.98 -2.07
N SER A 125 5.65 4.08 -2.79
CA SER A 125 5.21 4.26 -4.18
C SER A 125 5.86 3.25 -5.12
N LEU A 126 7.16 3.02 -4.98
CA LEU A 126 7.86 2.00 -5.78
C LEU A 126 7.44 0.58 -5.38
N LEU A 127 7.24 0.33 -4.07
CA LEU A 127 6.80 -0.96 -3.56
C LEU A 127 5.41 -1.34 -4.11
N LEU A 128 4.44 -0.41 -4.06
CA LEU A 128 3.11 -0.62 -4.62
C LEU A 128 3.19 -1.00 -6.11
N THR A 129 3.95 -0.23 -6.89
CA THR A 129 4.14 -0.54 -8.31
C THR A 129 4.83 -1.88 -8.51
N ALA A 130 5.94 -2.15 -7.80
CA ALA A 130 6.70 -3.39 -7.90
C ALA A 130 5.86 -4.63 -7.53
N SER A 131 4.88 -4.48 -6.66
CA SER A 131 4.01 -5.57 -6.21
C SER A 131 2.96 -5.99 -7.25
N LEU A 132 2.64 -5.09 -8.19
CA LEU A 132 1.56 -5.28 -9.16
C LEU A 132 2.06 -5.60 -10.58
N ILE A 133 3.37 -5.55 -10.83
CA ILE A 133 3.97 -5.75 -12.18
C ILE A 133 4.73 -7.09 -12.28
N GLY A 134 4.95 -7.52 -13.52
CA GLY A 134 5.75 -8.71 -13.83
C GLY A 134 7.22 -8.58 -13.44
N GLU A 135 7.93 -9.71 -13.36
CA GLU A 135 9.33 -9.75 -12.90
C GLU A 135 10.26 -8.92 -13.80
N ALA A 136 10.10 -9.02 -15.11
CA ALA A 136 10.95 -8.28 -16.05
C ALA A 136 10.81 -6.76 -15.87
N THR A 137 9.58 -6.24 -15.84
CA THR A 137 9.31 -4.80 -15.64
C THR A 137 9.77 -4.35 -14.26
N ARG A 138 9.69 -5.22 -13.24
CA ARG A 138 10.18 -4.92 -11.90
C ARG A 138 11.69 -4.74 -11.86
N GLU A 139 12.45 -5.58 -12.56
CA GLU A 139 13.90 -5.40 -12.66
C GLU A 139 14.27 -4.12 -13.44
N ASP A 140 13.52 -3.77 -14.48
CA ASP A 140 13.70 -2.50 -15.18
C ASP A 140 13.40 -1.30 -14.26
N LEU A 141 12.35 -1.38 -13.44
CA LEU A 141 12.03 -0.37 -12.42
C LEU A 141 13.19 -0.21 -11.42
N TYR A 142 13.74 -1.30 -10.91
CA TYR A 142 14.87 -1.26 -9.99
C TYR A 142 16.14 -0.69 -10.65
N ALA A 143 16.39 -1.04 -11.90
CA ALA A 143 17.52 -0.52 -12.66
C ALA A 143 17.40 1.00 -12.90
N ALA A 144 16.20 1.48 -13.20
CA ALA A 144 15.93 2.91 -13.40
C ALA A 144 16.21 3.75 -12.13
N TYR A 145 15.99 3.16 -10.95
CA TYR A 145 16.19 3.83 -9.65
C TYR A 145 17.51 3.45 -8.94
N ASN A 146 18.47 2.82 -9.63
CA ASN A 146 19.73 2.34 -9.04
C ASN A 146 20.59 3.45 -8.42
N ARG A 147 20.39 4.72 -8.81
CA ARG A 147 21.04 5.88 -8.19
C ARG A 147 20.57 6.15 -6.74
N TYR A 148 19.48 5.52 -6.32
CA TYR A 148 18.97 5.54 -4.95
C TYR A 148 19.04 4.14 -4.32
N PRO A 149 20.24 3.60 -4.08
CA PRO A 149 20.43 2.19 -3.69
C PRO A 149 19.72 1.82 -2.39
N SER A 150 19.64 2.73 -1.43
CA SER A 150 18.94 2.48 -0.17
C SER A 150 17.43 2.26 -0.42
N VAL A 151 16.82 3.07 -1.30
CA VAL A 151 15.39 2.95 -1.66
C VAL A 151 15.15 1.62 -2.36
N VAL A 152 15.96 1.28 -3.38
CA VAL A 152 15.81 0.02 -4.13
C VAL A 152 15.99 -1.19 -3.20
N ASN A 153 16.97 -1.15 -2.29
CA ASN A 153 17.19 -2.22 -1.32
C ASN A 153 15.99 -2.39 -0.37
N ASP A 154 15.39 -1.28 0.10
CA ASP A 154 14.22 -1.35 0.97
C ASP A 154 12.99 -1.87 0.19
N VAL A 155 12.79 -1.45 -1.06
CA VAL A 155 11.70 -1.95 -1.90
C VAL A 155 11.85 -3.46 -2.15
N ARG A 156 13.04 -3.94 -2.53
CA ARG A 156 13.32 -5.37 -2.73
C ARG A 156 13.07 -6.17 -1.44
N PHE A 157 13.62 -5.71 -0.32
CA PHE A 157 13.43 -6.36 0.97
C PHE A 157 11.95 -6.46 1.34
N LEU A 158 11.21 -5.36 1.22
CA LEU A 158 9.79 -5.32 1.58
C LEU A 158 8.94 -6.15 0.63
N TYR A 159 9.25 -6.14 -0.67
CA TYR A 159 8.59 -6.98 -1.66
C TYR A 159 8.74 -8.48 -1.32
N ASP A 160 9.96 -8.92 -1.04
CA ASP A 160 10.24 -10.31 -0.68
C ASP A 160 9.56 -10.71 0.63
N GLU A 161 9.57 -9.82 1.62
CA GLU A 161 8.93 -10.03 2.92
C GLU A 161 7.41 -10.11 2.79
N MET A 162 6.79 -9.23 2.01
CA MET A 162 5.36 -9.29 1.73
C MET A 162 4.96 -10.58 1.00
N ARG A 163 5.75 -11.02 0.05
CA ARG A 163 5.52 -12.31 -0.62
C ARG A 163 5.65 -13.49 0.33
N ARG A 164 6.59 -13.44 1.26
CA ARG A 164 6.79 -14.48 2.28
C ARG A 164 5.63 -14.54 3.27
N ILE A 165 5.15 -13.39 3.73
CA ILE A 165 4.04 -13.29 4.70
C ILE A 165 2.70 -13.52 4.00
N GLY A 166 2.49 -12.86 2.87
CA GLY A 166 1.22 -12.80 2.14
C GLY A 166 0.24 -11.76 2.68
N ALA A 167 -0.91 -11.67 2.02
CA ALA A 167 -2.01 -10.78 2.41
C ALA A 167 -3.39 -11.45 2.36
N SER A 168 -3.44 -12.78 2.15
CA SER A 168 -4.69 -13.53 1.92
C SER A 168 -5.59 -13.68 3.15
N THR A 169 -5.15 -13.28 4.33
CA THR A 169 -5.98 -13.20 5.54
C THR A 169 -5.74 -11.87 6.26
N PRO A 170 -6.72 -11.41 7.10
CA PRO A 170 -6.56 -10.20 7.89
C PRO A 170 -5.27 -10.15 8.71
N GLU A 171 -4.89 -11.28 9.33
CA GLU A 171 -3.69 -11.38 10.15
C GLU A 171 -2.42 -11.28 9.32
N ARG A 172 -2.37 -11.94 8.15
CA ARG A 172 -1.24 -11.85 7.23
C ARG A 172 -1.09 -10.45 6.66
N ALA A 173 -2.21 -9.84 6.25
CA ALA A 173 -2.21 -8.45 5.80
C ALA A 173 -1.71 -7.49 6.89
N ALA A 174 -2.13 -7.69 8.16
CA ALA A 174 -1.63 -6.91 9.29
C ALA A 174 -0.13 -7.14 9.56
N ALA A 175 0.35 -8.38 9.40
CA ALA A 175 1.78 -8.69 9.52
C ALA A 175 2.61 -8.02 8.42
N SER A 176 2.14 -8.06 7.17
CA SER A 176 2.78 -7.37 6.03
C SER A 176 2.82 -5.85 6.21
N LEU A 177 1.72 -5.23 6.65
CA LEU A 177 1.67 -3.79 6.99
C LEU A 177 2.66 -3.45 8.10
N GLY A 178 2.71 -4.28 9.14
CA GLY A 178 3.63 -4.09 10.25
C GLY A 178 5.09 -4.17 9.82
N ALA A 179 5.43 -5.07 8.89
CA ALA A 179 6.78 -5.18 8.34
C ALA A 179 7.20 -3.89 7.61
N ILE A 180 6.30 -3.28 6.82
CA ILE A 180 6.57 -2.01 6.14
C ILE A 180 6.75 -0.88 7.16
N ILE A 181 5.82 -0.75 8.12
CA ILE A 181 5.85 0.28 9.16
C ILE A 181 7.13 0.16 10.00
N ASP A 182 7.54 -1.07 10.34
CA ASP A 182 8.76 -1.32 11.12
C ASP A 182 10.01 -0.98 10.33
N ARG A 183 10.12 -1.45 9.09
CA ARG A 183 11.28 -1.20 8.21
C ARG A 183 11.51 0.28 7.97
N LEU A 184 10.44 1.04 7.78
CA LEU A 184 10.48 2.48 7.51
C LEU A 184 10.43 3.34 8.79
N SER A 185 10.47 2.72 9.97
CA SER A 185 10.43 3.40 11.28
C SER A 185 9.22 4.30 11.47
N LEU A 186 8.06 3.90 10.95
CA LEU A 186 6.83 4.71 10.92
C LEU A 186 5.91 4.52 12.14
N TRP A 187 6.29 3.70 13.13
CA TRP A 187 5.50 3.52 14.35
C TRP A 187 5.19 4.81 15.12
N PRO A 188 5.98 5.90 15.05
CA PRO A 188 5.57 7.18 15.66
C PRO A 188 4.32 7.80 15.04
N TYR A 189 4.05 7.53 13.77
CA TYR A 189 3.00 8.16 12.96
C TYR A 189 1.74 7.33 12.83
N TYR A 190 1.87 5.99 12.81
CA TYR A 190 0.78 5.08 12.49
C TYR A 190 0.55 4.01 13.53
N PHE A 191 -0.65 3.46 13.49
CA PHE A 191 -0.99 2.18 14.09
C PHE A 191 -1.83 1.35 13.11
N ILE A 192 -1.83 0.04 13.30
CA ILE A 192 -2.67 -0.88 12.53
C ILE A 192 -3.92 -1.17 13.34
N HIS A 193 -5.07 -0.94 12.74
CA HIS A 193 -6.34 -1.36 13.29
C HIS A 193 -6.77 -2.65 12.59
N LEU A 194 -6.78 -3.73 13.33
CA LEU A 194 -7.33 -5.03 12.97
C LEU A 194 -8.59 -5.26 13.81
N LYS A 195 -9.58 -5.97 13.30
CA LYS A 195 -10.87 -6.17 13.99
C LYS A 195 -10.68 -6.59 15.46
N GLY A 196 -11.09 -5.73 16.38
CA GLY A 196 -10.97 -5.96 17.82
C GLY A 196 -9.57 -5.72 18.42
N ARG A 197 -8.58 -5.32 17.62
CA ARG A 197 -7.20 -5.11 18.07
C ARG A 197 -6.59 -3.86 17.44
N ARG A 198 -5.70 -3.19 18.21
CA ARG A 198 -4.88 -2.08 17.73
C ARG A 198 -3.42 -2.40 18.00
N ILE A 199 -2.59 -2.39 16.96
CA ILE A 199 -1.13 -2.57 17.05
C ILE A 199 -0.51 -1.18 16.91
N ARG A 200 -0.05 -0.61 18.02
CA ARG A 200 0.35 0.80 18.11
C ARG A 200 1.87 1.00 18.16
N THR A 201 2.58 -0.04 18.50
CA THR A 201 4.03 0.02 18.73
C THR A 201 4.72 -1.18 18.10
N ARG A 202 6.03 -1.04 17.91
CA ARG A 202 6.87 -2.14 17.47
C ARG A 202 6.78 -3.36 18.38
N ASN A 203 6.75 -3.15 19.70
CA ASN A 203 6.67 -4.26 20.67
C ASN A 203 5.34 -5.01 20.56
N GLU A 204 4.23 -4.30 20.38
CA GLU A 204 2.91 -4.92 20.14
C GLU A 204 2.89 -5.69 18.81
N TYR A 205 3.57 -5.18 17.78
CA TYR A 205 3.73 -5.88 16.52
C TYR A 205 4.54 -7.18 16.66
N LEU A 206 5.67 -7.13 17.35
CA LEU A 206 6.47 -8.34 17.59
C LEU A 206 5.71 -9.40 18.40
N ALA A 207 4.92 -8.97 19.40
CA ALA A 207 4.03 -9.87 20.13
C ALA A 207 2.94 -10.47 19.23
N PHE A 208 2.34 -9.65 18.37
CA PHE A 208 1.36 -10.11 17.38
C PHE A 208 1.93 -11.17 16.43
N LEU A 209 3.16 -11.00 15.94
CA LEU A 209 3.80 -11.99 15.07
C LEU A 209 4.01 -13.35 15.77
N GLN A 210 4.28 -13.34 17.08
CA GLN A 210 4.42 -14.58 17.87
C GLN A 210 3.10 -15.33 18.01
N GLU A 211 1.98 -14.63 18.03
CA GLU A 211 0.64 -15.24 18.11
C GLU A 211 0.18 -15.82 16.75
N CYS A 212 0.71 -15.28 15.64
CA CYS A 212 0.35 -15.71 14.27
C CYS A 212 1.16 -16.92 13.77
N ASN A 213 2.25 -17.28 14.44
CA ASN A 213 3.11 -18.44 14.13
C ASN A 213 2.75 -19.66 14.96
#